data_9f74d3cf31f12d209618336ee05c0371
#
_entry.id   9f74d3cf31f12d209618336ee05c0371
#
_cell.length_a   1.000
_cell.length_b   1.000
_cell.length_c   1.000
_cell.angle_alpha   90.00
_cell.angle_beta   90.00
_cell.angle_gamma   90.00
#
_symmetry.space_group_name_H-M   'P 1'
#
loop_
_entity.id
_entity.type
_entity.pdbx_description
1 polymer ?
#
loop_
_entity_poly.entity_id
_entity_poly.type
_entity_poly.pdbx_seq_one_letter_code
_entity_poly.pdbx_strand_id
1 'polypeptide(L)'
;MAASLAALPGNEVLFASEYGRRDFSLPGVKRVLLKKPKDRKKAVASISTPALDAGERDWTMAYLRGRATASSLMGVLAEGFEPDMVILSGSMGNGLFVRNLFPEAFLVGYADWYFRDEAETRYPLSTMPDIPLAPRNIRNTLQAKNFFDCNCHFTTTEWQREQYPEGMRGFISVLRKCVDTEFFAPAPASRFSFGDCELTERQEIVTLSVRDAARLREGGFWCELPSLLSARSDCHVVLISTGKEVRLDSLRESMAAFPSGMRGRIHLLDFLPPGAYRDLLCVSSLHLCKDISFMLPSELLEAMSCGCVVLAPDTGAVREVLSDGQNGFLYPSGRRMNWVMLITLLLERRSELLSIRRNARKTVFGKHNKNTLLPRHIAFLMDRYS
;
A
#
# COMPACT_ATOMS: atom_id res chain seq x y z
N MET A 1 4.80 13.93 -4.38
CA MET A 1 4.73 15.11 -3.48
C MET A 1 6.12 15.66 -3.15
N ALA A 2 7.01 14.93 -2.47
CA ALA A 2 8.32 15.49 -2.08
C ALA A 2 9.13 16.07 -3.25
N ALA A 3 9.32 15.34 -4.35
CA ALA A 3 10.02 15.87 -5.53
C ALA A 3 9.33 17.07 -6.18
N SER A 4 8.01 17.16 -6.09
CA SER A 4 7.26 18.28 -6.64
C SER A 4 7.33 19.53 -5.74
N LEU A 5 7.41 19.34 -4.42
CA LEU A 5 7.70 20.42 -3.48
C LEU A 5 9.14 20.93 -3.68
N ALA A 6 10.10 20.02 -3.89
CA ALA A 6 11.48 20.38 -4.16
C ALA A 6 11.69 21.09 -5.50
N ALA A 7 10.77 20.92 -6.45
CA ALA A 7 10.80 21.65 -7.74
C ALA A 7 10.30 23.09 -7.65
N LEU A 8 9.68 23.50 -6.54
CA LEU A 8 9.26 24.88 -6.33
C LEU A 8 10.48 25.73 -5.96
N PRO A 9 10.63 26.95 -6.54
CA PRO A 9 11.75 27.84 -6.25
C PRO A 9 11.84 28.17 -4.76
N GLY A 10 13.04 28.13 -4.20
CA GLY A 10 13.30 28.46 -2.80
C GLY A 10 13.01 27.34 -1.79
N ASN A 11 12.46 26.19 -2.21
CA ASN A 11 12.20 25.09 -1.31
C ASN A 11 13.40 24.15 -1.17
N GLU A 12 13.80 23.88 0.07
CA GLU A 12 14.66 22.74 0.43
C GLU A 12 13.78 21.64 1.02
N VAL A 13 13.84 20.44 0.45
CA VAL A 13 12.99 19.31 0.87
C VAL A 13 13.84 18.16 1.39
N LEU A 14 13.52 17.71 2.61
CA LEU A 14 14.13 16.58 3.25
C LEU A 14 13.12 15.43 3.39
N PHE A 15 13.48 14.23 2.95
CA PHE A 15 12.69 13.02 3.10
C PHE A 15 13.33 12.07 4.11
N ALA A 16 12.68 11.92 5.27
CA ALA A 16 13.12 11.02 6.33
C ALA A 16 12.38 9.67 6.27
N SER A 17 13.12 8.57 6.29
CA SER A 17 12.56 7.22 6.15
C SER A 17 13.38 6.17 6.91
N GLU A 18 12.73 5.19 7.53
CA GLU A 18 13.39 4.00 8.14
C GLU A 18 13.95 3.03 7.11
N TYR A 19 13.48 3.12 5.86
CA TYR A 19 13.84 2.19 4.79
C TYR A 19 14.91 2.79 3.88
N GLY A 20 16.11 2.22 3.96
CA GLY A 20 17.25 2.62 3.15
C GLY A 20 17.31 1.84 1.83
N ARG A 21 16.71 2.34 0.76
CA ARG A 21 17.05 1.90 -0.60
C ARG A 21 18.21 2.74 -1.11
N ARG A 22 19.35 2.10 -1.45
CA ARG A 22 20.52 2.81 -2.02
C ARG A 22 20.22 3.41 -3.39
N ASP A 23 19.30 2.79 -4.11
CA ASP A 23 18.86 3.09 -5.48
C ASP A 23 17.63 4.03 -5.56
N PHE A 24 17.10 4.48 -4.42
CA PHE A 24 15.98 5.40 -4.39
C PHE A 24 16.49 6.83 -4.22
N SER A 25 16.38 7.62 -5.27
CA SER A 25 16.60 9.06 -5.23
C SER A 25 15.36 9.80 -5.76
N LEU A 26 15.09 10.95 -5.17
CA LEU A 26 14.09 11.89 -5.66
C LEU A 26 14.81 13.17 -6.07
N PRO A 27 14.59 13.69 -7.30
CA PRO A 27 15.22 14.92 -7.75
C PRO A 27 14.98 16.07 -6.76
N GLY A 28 16.07 16.76 -6.38
CA GLY A 28 16.00 17.92 -5.48
C GLY A 28 15.67 17.61 -4.01
N VAL A 29 15.57 16.34 -3.61
CA VAL A 29 15.20 15.96 -2.24
C VAL A 29 16.39 15.37 -1.49
N LYS A 30 16.80 16.03 -0.39
CA LYS A 30 17.78 15.48 0.57
C LYS A 30 17.15 14.31 1.31
N ARG A 31 17.89 13.22 1.48
CA ARG A 31 17.40 12.03 2.15
C ARG A 31 18.06 11.82 3.49
N VAL A 32 17.25 11.54 4.51
CA VAL A 32 17.69 11.16 5.85
C VAL A 32 17.22 9.75 6.18
N LEU A 33 18.15 8.89 6.53
CA LEU A 33 17.84 7.55 7.01
C LEU A 33 17.62 7.58 8.51
N LEU A 34 16.37 7.31 8.94
CA LEU A 34 16.03 7.21 10.33
C LEU A 34 16.67 5.94 10.96
N LYS A 35 17.24 6.10 12.15
CA LYS A 35 17.82 4.98 12.89
C LYS A 35 16.73 3.96 13.24
N LYS A 36 17.04 2.67 13.05
CA LYS A 36 16.15 1.61 13.55
C LYS A 36 16.31 1.47 15.07
N PRO A 37 15.22 1.19 15.80
CA PRO A 37 15.32 0.94 17.25
C PRO A 37 16.29 -0.20 17.56
N LYS A 38 17.34 0.07 18.37
CA LYS A 38 18.42 -0.90 18.65
C LYS A 38 17.97 -2.05 19.58
N ASP A 39 17.01 -1.80 20.48
CA ASP A 39 16.65 -2.72 21.56
C ASP A 39 15.38 -3.55 21.31
N ARG A 40 14.96 -3.68 20.06
CA ARG A 40 13.71 -4.36 19.67
C ARG A 40 13.56 -5.77 20.27
N LYS A 41 14.65 -6.57 20.25
CA LYS A 41 14.61 -7.94 20.77
C LYS A 41 14.58 -8.02 22.29
N LYS A 42 15.33 -7.15 22.99
CA LYS A 42 15.40 -7.13 24.45
C LYS A 42 14.11 -6.57 25.09
N ALA A 43 13.56 -5.48 24.54
CA ALA A 43 12.33 -4.87 25.05
C ALA A 43 11.11 -5.79 24.88
N VAL A 44 11.07 -6.63 23.86
CA VAL A 44 9.98 -7.59 23.59
C VAL A 44 10.14 -8.88 24.42
N ALA A 45 11.35 -9.25 24.82
CA ALA A 45 11.63 -10.52 25.55
C ALA A 45 11.28 -10.47 27.05
N SER A 46 11.04 -9.30 27.64
CA SER A 46 10.79 -9.13 29.09
C SER A 46 9.32 -9.15 29.50
N ILE A 47 8.39 -9.37 28.59
CA ILE A 47 6.94 -9.22 28.78
C ILE A 47 6.26 -10.61 28.82
N SER A 48 5.48 -10.92 29.86
CA SER A 48 5.11 -12.31 30.21
C SER A 48 3.62 -12.71 30.14
N THR A 49 2.67 -11.84 29.68
CA THR A 49 1.22 -12.17 29.60
C THR A 49 0.62 -11.95 28.20
N PRO A 50 -0.05 -12.96 27.52
CA PRO A 50 -0.32 -12.89 26.06
C PRO A 50 -1.18 -11.74 25.54
N ALA A 51 -2.25 -11.35 26.20
CA ALA A 51 -3.18 -10.35 25.66
C ALA A 51 -2.80 -8.88 25.97
N LEU A 52 -2.27 -8.63 27.17
CA LEU A 52 -1.68 -7.33 27.57
C LEU A 52 -0.35 -7.12 26.83
N ASP A 53 0.43 -8.16 26.65
CA ASP A 53 1.72 -8.19 25.95
C ASP A 53 1.68 -7.58 24.54
N ALA A 54 0.59 -7.76 23.79
CA ALA A 54 0.49 -7.19 22.44
C ALA A 54 0.36 -5.66 22.46
N GLY A 55 -0.40 -5.11 23.42
CA GLY A 55 -0.53 -3.66 23.63
C GLY A 55 0.76 -3.04 24.14
N GLU A 56 1.39 -3.64 25.13
CA GLU A 56 2.68 -3.20 25.67
C GLU A 56 3.78 -3.22 24.60
N ARG A 57 3.81 -4.26 23.75
CA ARG A 57 4.74 -4.33 22.61
C ARG A 57 4.52 -3.19 21.63
N ASP A 58 3.25 -2.91 21.23
CA ASP A 58 2.94 -1.83 20.30
C ASP A 58 3.32 -0.48 20.90
N TRP A 59 3.03 -0.25 22.20
CA TRP A 59 3.42 0.96 22.89
C TRP A 59 4.93 1.13 22.99
N THR A 60 5.64 0.09 23.46
CA THR A 60 7.11 0.08 23.55
C THR A 60 7.75 0.32 22.19
N MET A 61 7.24 -0.33 21.14
CA MET A 61 7.73 -0.14 19.79
C MET A 61 7.47 1.27 19.26
N ALA A 62 6.32 1.85 19.55
CA ALA A 62 5.99 3.22 19.17
C ALA A 62 6.94 4.22 19.85
N TYR A 63 7.17 4.05 21.14
CA TYR A 63 8.11 4.88 21.92
C TYR A 63 9.55 4.77 21.37
N LEU A 64 10.03 3.54 21.13
CA LEU A 64 11.37 3.32 20.60
C LEU A 64 11.54 3.91 19.19
N ARG A 65 10.52 3.81 18.33
CA ARG A 65 10.52 4.47 17.02
C ARG A 65 10.55 5.98 17.14
N GLY A 66 9.71 6.55 18.00
CA GLY A 66 9.69 7.99 18.25
C GLY A 66 11.06 8.50 18.70
N ARG A 67 11.71 7.82 19.66
CA ARG A 67 13.06 8.14 20.11
C ARG A 67 14.10 8.04 18.99
N ALA A 68 14.05 6.98 18.20
CA ALA A 68 14.97 6.76 17.09
C ALA A 68 14.80 7.84 16.00
N THR A 69 13.54 8.22 15.71
CA THR A 69 13.20 9.33 14.81
C THR A 69 13.75 10.64 15.36
N ALA A 70 13.46 10.96 16.62
CA ALA A 70 13.95 12.18 17.27
C ALA A 70 15.47 12.27 17.24
N SER A 71 16.16 11.18 17.64
CA SER A 71 17.62 11.14 17.58
C SER A 71 18.22 11.34 16.17
N SER A 72 17.51 10.89 15.13
CA SER A 72 17.96 11.10 13.75
C SER A 72 17.73 12.55 13.30
N LEU A 73 16.58 13.13 13.68
CA LEU A 73 16.21 14.50 13.32
C LEU A 73 17.04 15.54 14.10
N MET A 74 17.45 15.24 15.33
CA MET A 74 18.44 16.09 16.05
C MET A 74 19.75 16.26 15.28
N GLY A 75 20.20 15.22 14.56
CA GLY A 75 21.35 15.34 13.67
C GLY A 75 21.12 16.33 12.53
N VAL A 76 19.89 16.34 11.98
CA VAL A 76 19.50 17.28 10.92
C VAL A 76 19.43 18.71 11.43
N LEU A 77 18.90 18.92 12.64
CA LEU A 77 18.91 20.23 13.33
C LEU A 77 20.34 20.73 13.57
N ALA A 78 21.24 19.83 14.00
CA ALA A 78 22.65 20.18 14.22
C ALA A 78 23.39 20.57 12.93
N GLU A 79 22.88 20.13 11.77
CA GLU A 79 23.34 20.56 10.43
C GLU A 79 22.73 21.93 10.01
N GLY A 80 21.88 22.55 10.83
CA GLY A 80 21.25 23.85 10.57
C GLY A 80 19.97 23.79 9.75
N PHE A 81 19.37 22.61 9.55
CA PHE A 81 18.10 22.49 8.85
C PHE A 81 16.93 22.66 9.82
N GLU A 82 16.22 23.77 9.71
CA GLU A 82 15.00 24.08 10.47
C GLU A 82 13.80 24.08 9.51
N PRO A 83 12.90 23.08 9.59
CA PRO A 83 11.78 23.00 8.67
C PRO A 83 10.67 23.99 9.01
N ASP A 84 10.18 24.72 8.02
CA ASP A 84 8.95 25.51 8.13
C ASP A 84 7.71 24.61 8.18
N MET A 85 7.74 23.49 7.46
CA MET A 85 6.63 22.53 7.40
C MET A 85 7.14 21.08 7.56
N VAL A 86 6.42 20.28 8.35
CA VAL A 86 6.67 18.84 8.48
C VAL A 86 5.42 18.04 8.18
N ILE A 87 5.49 17.16 7.17
CA ILE A 87 4.42 16.21 6.85
C ILE A 87 4.77 14.87 7.48
N LEU A 88 3.91 14.36 8.34
CA LEU A 88 4.21 13.15 9.12
C LEU A 88 3.04 12.17 9.23
N SER A 89 3.35 10.88 9.39
CA SER A 89 2.40 9.85 9.82
C SER A 89 2.72 9.45 11.26
N GLY A 90 1.73 9.57 12.14
CA GLY A 90 1.89 9.33 13.59
C GLY A 90 1.54 7.92 14.05
N SER A 91 0.88 7.10 13.23
CA SER A 91 0.26 5.83 13.63
C SER A 91 1.20 4.80 14.24
N MET A 92 2.48 4.84 13.87
CA MET A 92 3.49 3.89 14.31
C MET A 92 4.46 4.46 15.36
N GLY A 93 4.20 5.68 15.84
CA GLY A 93 4.98 6.35 16.88
C GLY A 93 6.09 7.28 16.39
N ASN A 94 6.40 7.29 15.08
CA ASN A 94 7.45 8.16 14.53
C ASN A 94 7.20 9.65 14.82
N GLY A 95 5.92 10.07 14.90
CA GLY A 95 5.51 11.45 15.18
C GLY A 95 5.60 11.87 16.66
N LEU A 96 5.81 10.95 17.61
CA LEU A 96 5.65 11.21 19.06
C LEU A 96 6.38 12.44 19.59
N PHE A 97 7.55 12.76 19.05
CA PHE A 97 8.41 13.84 19.54
C PHE A 97 8.65 14.94 18.51
N VAL A 98 7.98 14.90 17.36
CA VAL A 98 8.21 15.85 16.25
C VAL A 98 7.83 17.27 16.65
N ARG A 99 6.68 17.47 17.32
CA ARG A 99 6.27 18.79 17.83
C ARG A 99 7.27 19.38 18.83
N ASN A 100 7.88 18.52 19.68
CA ASN A 100 8.88 18.97 20.64
C ASN A 100 10.20 19.39 19.97
N LEU A 101 10.56 18.75 18.85
CA LEU A 101 11.77 19.08 18.10
C LEU A 101 11.60 20.33 17.22
N PHE A 102 10.41 20.52 16.69
CA PHE A 102 10.08 21.63 15.77
C PHE A 102 8.82 22.34 16.28
N PRO A 103 8.93 23.11 17.38
CA PRO A 103 7.78 23.75 18.01
C PRO A 103 7.10 24.79 17.11
N GLU A 104 7.86 25.49 16.27
CA GLU A 104 7.36 26.54 15.38
C GLU A 104 6.95 26.01 13.99
N ALA A 105 7.32 24.78 13.63
CA ALA A 105 6.99 24.22 12.34
C ALA A 105 5.49 23.98 12.17
N PHE A 106 4.98 24.22 10.97
CA PHE A 106 3.63 23.84 10.57
C PHE A 106 3.56 22.32 10.35
N LEU A 107 2.89 21.60 11.25
CA LEU A 107 2.79 20.15 11.20
C LEU A 107 1.54 19.71 10.44
N VAL A 108 1.72 18.84 9.44
CA VAL A 108 0.67 18.24 8.63
C VAL A 108 0.59 16.76 8.95
N GLY A 109 -0.51 16.33 9.57
CA GLY A 109 -0.73 14.96 9.99
C GLY A 109 -1.39 14.11 8.89
N TYR A 110 -0.76 12.98 8.54
CA TYR A 110 -1.44 11.95 7.76
C TYR A 110 -2.30 11.09 8.67
N ALA A 111 -3.61 11.24 8.54
CA ALA A 111 -4.63 10.47 9.25
C ALA A 111 -4.85 9.15 8.48
N ASP A 112 -4.00 8.15 8.76
CA ASP A 112 -4.00 6.89 8.02
C ASP A 112 -5.14 5.95 8.44
N TRP A 113 -5.35 5.71 9.75
CA TRP A 113 -6.42 4.84 10.22
C TRP A 113 -6.75 5.06 11.70
N TYR A 114 -8.06 5.02 12.04
CA TYR A 114 -8.57 4.98 13.40
C TYR A 114 -9.43 3.73 13.59
N PHE A 115 -9.13 2.90 14.56
CA PHE A 115 -9.87 1.65 14.82
C PHE A 115 -11.15 1.94 15.57
N ARG A 116 -12.28 1.49 15.00
CA ARG A 116 -13.61 1.54 15.62
C ARG A 116 -14.09 0.14 15.96
N ASP A 117 -15.09 0.04 16.82
CA ASP A 117 -15.76 -1.22 17.11
C ASP A 117 -16.56 -1.72 15.89
N GLU A 118 -16.68 -3.03 15.74
CA GLU A 118 -17.34 -3.66 14.58
C GLU A 118 -18.79 -3.21 14.40
N ALA A 119 -19.51 -2.94 15.50
CA ALA A 119 -20.89 -2.48 15.48
C ALA A 119 -21.10 -1.12 14.80
N GLU A 120 -20.03 -0.31 14.69
CA GLU A 120 -20.10 1.03 14.11
C GLU A 120 -19.63 1.09 12.65
N THR A 121 -19.08 0.01 12.11
CA THR A 121 -18.57 0.00 10.74
C THR A 121 -19.61 -0.51 9.75
N ARG A 122 -19.84 0.25 8.69
CA ARG A 122 -20.74 -0.11 7.58
C ARG A 122 -20.26 -1.36 6.81
N TYR A 123 -19.00 -1.73 7.01
CA TYR A 123 -18.33 -2.89 6.42
C TYR A 123 -17.73 -3.74 7.52
N PRO A 124 -17.94 -5.07 7.51
CA PRO A 124 -17.41 -5.95 8.54
C PRO A 124 -15.88 -5.83 8.63
N LEU A 125 -15.36 -5.68 9.83
CA LEU A 125 -13.91 -5.70 10.10
C LEU A 125 -13.24 -7.05 9.78
N SER A 126 -14.00 -8.04 9.33
CA SER A 126 -13.48 -9.32 8.81
C SER A 126 -12.47 -9.17 7.68
N THR A 127 -12.38 -7.98 7.09
CA THR A 127 -11.35 -7.63 6.08
C THR A 127 -10.06 -7.10 6.69
N MET A 128 -10.09 -6.77 7.99
CA MET A 128 -8.91 -6.29 8.69
C MET A 128 -8.08 -7.44 9.23
N PRO A 129 -6.76 -7.26 9.35
CA PRO A 129 -5.96 -8.16 10.16
C PRO A 129 -6.61 -8.28 11.54
N ASP A 130 -6.68 -9.49 12.08
CA ASP A 130 -7.15 -9.72 13.45
C ASP A 130 -6.16 -9.08 14.42
N ILE A 131 -6.37 -7.78 14.69
CA ILE A 131 -5.53 -7.00 15.60
C ILE A 131 -6.26 -7.00 16.94
N PRO A 132 -5.65 -7.55 18.00
CA PRO A 132 -6.24 -7.54 19.33
C PRO A 132 -6.62 -6.14 19.82
N LEU A 133 -7.57 -6.03 20.73
CA LEU A 133 -8.12 -4.75 21.22
C LEU A 133 -7.04 -3.81 21.80
N ALA A 134 -6.11 -4.34 22.60
CA ALA A 134 -5.07 -3.52 23.21
C ALA A 134 -4.16 -2.81 22.18
N PRO A 135 -3.60 -3.48 21.15
CA PRO A 135 -2.92 -2.80 20.04
C PRO A 135 -3.78 -1.78 19.29
N ARG A 136 -5.08 -2.04 19.09
CA ARG A 136 -5.99 -1.06 18.46
C ARG A 136 -6.05 0.23 19.27
N ASN A 137 -6.28 0.11 20.58
CA ASN A 137 -6.35 1.25 21.48
C ASN A 137 -5.05 2.05 21.55
N ILE A 138 -3.91 1.37 21.58
CA ILE A 138 -2.60 2.02 21.54
C ILE A 138 -2.43 2.81 20.23
N ARG A 139 -2.76 2.23 19.10
CA ARG A 139 -2.67 2.92 17.79
C ARG A 139 -3.62 4.10 17.69
N ASN A 140 -4.85 3.99 18.25
CA ASN A 140 -5.79 5.11 18.33
C ASN A 140 -5.24 6.23 19.22
N THR A 141 -4.58 5.90 20.34
CA THR A 141 -3.92 6.89 21.20
C THR A 141 -2.81 7.62 20.46
N LEU A 142 -2.00 6.91 19.68
CA LEU A 142 -0.96 7.52 18.84
C LEU A 142 -1.55 8.44 17.77
N GLN A 143 -2.67 8.03 17.15
CA GLN A 143 -3.38 8.86 16.19
C GLN A 143 -3.99 10.10 16.82
N ALA A 144 -4.58 9.98 18.02
CA ALA A 144 -5.10 11.12 18.75
C ALA A 144 -3.99 12.11 19.12
N LYS A 145 -2.84 11.62 19.63
CA LYS A 145 -1.67 12.46 19.90
C LYS A 145 -1.23 13.20 18.62
N ASN A 146 -1.06 12.49 17.52
CA ASN A 146 -0.69 13.07 16.25
C ASN A 146 -1.71 14.13 15.77
N PHE A 147 -3.00 13.87 16.01
CA PHE A 147 -4.08 14.79 15.69
C PHE A 147 -3.97 16.11 16.45
N PHE A 148 -3.67 16.07 17.75
CA PHE A 148 -3.53 17.29 18.57
C PHE A 148 -2.19 18.01 18.36
N ASP A 149 -1.15 17.32 17.91
CA ASP A 149 0.14 17.94 17.62
C ASP A 149 0.17 18.68 16.27
N CYS A 150 -0.67 18.30 15.32
CA CYS A 150 -0.62 18.83 13.96
C CYS A 150 -1.58 19.99 13.75
N ASN A 151 -1.19 20.93 12.88
CA ASN A 151 -1.98 22.10 12.54
C ASN A 151 -3.11 21.78 11.55
N CYS A 152 -2.89 20.80 10.65
CA CYS A 152 -3.93 20.30 9.77
C CYS A 152 -3.72 18.80 9.47
N HIS A 153 -4.77 18.17 8.90
CA HIS A 153 -4.78 16.73 8.67
C HIS A 153 -5.31 16.40 7.28
N PHE A 154 -4.77 15.33 6.72
CA PHE A 154 -5.32 14.74 5.51
C PHE A 154 -5.33 13.21 5.57
N THR A 155 -6.21 12.62 4.78
CA THR A 155 -6.25 11.18 4.48
C THR A 155 -6.43 10.96 2.98
N THR A 156 -6.46 9.71 2.52
CA THR A 156 -6.51 9.43 1.06
C THR A 156 -7.87 9.01 0.55
N THR A 157 -8.78 8.62 1.43
CA THR A 157 -10.15 8.20 1.08
C THR A 157 -11.18 8.76 2.06
N GLU A 158 -12.41 8.94 1.61
CA GLU A 158 -13.54 9.31 2.48
C GLU A 158 -13.78 8.22 3.51
N TRP A 159 -13.66 6.97 3.09
CA TRP A 159 -13.83 5.84 4.00
C TRP A 159 -12.82 5.85 5.16
N GLN A 160 -11.57 6.23 4.93
CA GLN A 160 -10.59 6.40 6.01
C GLN A 160 -10.99 7.56 6.95
N ARG A 161 -11.47 8.70 6.41
CA ARG A 161 -11.95 9.82 7.20
C ARG A 161 -13.12 9.43 8.09
N GLU A 162 -14.04 8.63 7.56
CA GLU A 162 -15.21 8.14 8.31
C GLU A 162 -14.85 7.22 9.50
N GLN A 163 -13.66 6.65 9.53
CA GLN A 163 -13.21 5.84 10.67
C GLN A 163 -12.87 6.70 11.90
N TYR A 164 -12.57 7.96 11.71
CA TYR A 164 -12.26 8.86 12.82
C TYR A 164 -13.52 9.25 13.61
N PRO A 165 -13.41 9.53 14.92
CA PRO A 165 -14.51 10.09 15.71
C PRO A 165 -15.13 11.30 15.02
N GLU A 166 -16.44 11.49 15.15
CA GLU A 166 -17.21 12.54 14.45
C GLU A 166 -16.60 13.94 14.67
N GLY A 167 -16.22 14.25 15.89
CA GLY A 167 -15.59 15.53 16.24
C GLY A 167 -14.21 15.77 15.60
N MET A 168 -13.58 14.74 15.04
CA MET A 168 -12.30 14.85 14.32
C MET A 168 -12.45 14.97 12.81
N ARG A 169 -13.54 14.42 12.23
CA ARG A 169 -13.71 14.28 10.78
C ARG A 169 -13.69 15.61 10.04
N GLY A 170 -14.27 16.65 10.62
CA GLY A 170 -14.31 18.00 10.04
C GLY A 170 -12.93 18.64 9.84
N PHE A 171 -11.92 18.17 10.57
CA PHE A 171 -10.55 18.66 10.48
C PHE A 171 -9.66 17.83 9.54
N ILE A 172 -10.19 16.74 8.96
CA ILE A 172 -9.44 15.85 8.09
C ILE A 172 -9.88 16.07 6.64
N SER A 173 -8.98 16.59 5.81
CA SER A 173 -9.21 16.75 4.37
C SER A 173 -8.89 15.47 3.61
N VAL A 174 -9.62 15.20 2.52
CA VAL A 174 -9.35 14.02 1.68
C VAL A 174 -8.51 14.43 0.47
N LEU A 175 -7.25 14.07 0.50
CA LEU A 175 -6.30 14.21 -0.61
C LEU A 175 -6.15 12.86 -1.32
N ARG A 176 -6.94 12.63 -2.36
CA ARG A 176 -6.98 11.34 -3.06
C ARG A 176 -5.60 10.92 -3.54
N LYS A 177 -5.30 9.64 -3.36
CA LYS A 177 -4.07 9.05 -3.89
C LYS A 177 -3.99 9.26 -5.41
N CYS A 178 -2.82 9.65 -5.90
CA CYS A 178 -2.57 9.84 -7.32
C CYS A 178 -1.59 8.80 -7.87
N VAL A 179 -1.69 8.54 -9.16
CA VAL A 179 -0.81 7.67 -9.93
C VAL A 179 -0.27 8.42 -11.14
N ASP A 180 0.95 8.10 -11.55
CA ASP A 180 1.54 8.58 -12.80
C ASP A 180 0.89 7.86 -13.98
N THR A 181 -0.19 8.44 -14.51
CA THR A 181 -0.98 7.85 -15.58
C THR A 181 -0.31 7.91 -16.96
N GLU A 182 0.77 8.66 -17.11
CA GLU A 182 1.59 8.66 -18.32
C GLU A 182 2.59 7.50 -18.28
N PHE A 183 3.20 7.29 -17.11
CA PHE A 183 4.09 6.16 -16.91
C PHE A 183 3.33 4.82 -16.85
N PHE A 184 2.28 4.71 -16.02
CA PHE A 184 1.38 3.57 -15.99
C PHE A 184 0.28 3.74 -17.03
N ALA A 185 0.60 3.46 -18.28
CA ALA A 185 -0.31 3.55 -19.41
C ALA A 185 -0.36 2.22 -20.16
N PRO A 186 -1.48 1.89 -20.81
CA PRO A 186 -1.53 0.75 -21.71
C PRO A 186 -0.47 0.88 -22.81
N ALA A 187 0.33 -0.14 -22.99
CA ALA A 187 1.33 -0.20 -24.06
C ALA A 187 1.03 -1.39 -24.97
N PRO A 188 0.51 -1.15 -26.17
CA PRO A 188 0.23 -2.21 -27.14
C PRO A 188 1.49 -3.00 -27.47
N ALA A 189 1.36 -4.32 -27.65
CA ALA A 189 2.46 -5.25 -27.90
C ALA A 189 3.55 -5.27 -26.82
N SER A 190 3.20 -4.92 -25.58
CA SER A 190 4.09 -5.07 -24.44
C SER A 190 4.57 -6.52 -24.30
N ARG A 191 5.79 -6.65 -23.81
CA ARG A 191 6.41 -7.92 -23.46
C ARG A 191 7.02 -7.79 -22.07
N PHE A 192 6.93 -8.85 -21.31
CA PHE A 192 7.60 -8.94 -20.03
C PHE A 192 8.52 -10.16 -20.04
N SER A 193 9.82 -9.92 -19.88
CA SER A 193 10.84 -10.96 -19.92
C SER A 193 11.55 -11.06 -18.57
N PHE A 194 11.79 -12.28 -18.12
CA PHE A 194 12.58 -12.59 -16.93
C PHE A 194 13.19 -13.99 -17.07
N GLY A 195 14.50 -14.13 -16.80
CA GLY A 195 15.24 -15.35 -17.17
C GLY A 195 15.00 -15.70 -18.65
N ASP A 196 14.66 -16.96 -18.90
CA ASP A 196 14.35 -17.47 -20.26
C ASP A 196 12.85 -17.39 -20.60
N CYS A 197 12.04 -16.76 -19.75
CA CYS A 197 10.59 -16.66 -19.96
C CYS A 197 10.22 -15.30 -20.56
N GLU A 198 9.44 -15.31 -21.63
CA GLU A 198 8.80 -14.13 -22.20
C GLU A 198 7.27 -14.29 -22.11
N LEU A 199 6.62 -13.32 -21.45
CA LEU A 199 5.17 -13.23 -21.35
C LEU A 199 4.65 -12.07 -22.21
N THR A 200 3.56 -12.33 -22.91
CA THR A 200 2.87 -11.35 -23.76
C THR A 200 1.36 -11.41 -23.47
N GLU A 201 0.62 -10.46 -23.98
CA GLU A 201 -0.85 -10.47 -23.87
C GLU A 201 -1.54 -11.66 -24.57
N ARG A 202 -0.79 -12.53 -25.25
CA ARG A 202 -1.34 -13.76 -25.85
C ARG A 202 -1.67 -14.82 -24.82
N GLN A 203 -0.82 -14.95 -23.80
CA GLN A 203 -1.04 -15.87 -22.67
C GLN A 203 -2.10 -15.32 -21.71
N GLU A 204 -2.66 -16.20 -20.90
CA GLU A 204 -3.48 -15.82 -19.75
C GLU A 204 -2.59 -15.57 -18.56
N ILE A 205 -2.46 -14.30 -18.15
CA ILE A 205 -1.53 -13.91 -17.10
C ILE A 205 -2.33 -13.36 -15.91
N VAL A 206 -2.22 -14.04 -14.79
CA VAL A 206 -2.76 -13.60 -13.50
C VAL A 206 -1.62 -13.08 -12.65
N THR A 207 -1.65 -11.80 -12.31
CA THR A 207 -0.61 -11.15 -11.47
C THR A 207 -1.13 -10.88 -10.07
N LEU A 208 -0.25 -10.96 -9.08
CA LEU A 208 -0.55 -10.74 -7.67
C LEU A 208 0.67 -10.17 -6.95
N SER A 209 0.47 -9.09 -6.20
CA SER A 209 1.50 -8.56 -5.29
C SER A 209 1.48 -9.29 -3.95
N VAL A 210 2.64 -9.78 -3.50
CA VAL A 210 2.81 -10.52 -2.25
C VAL A 210 3.45 -9.61 -1.20
N ARG A 211 2.72 -9.35 -0.12
CA ARG A 211 3.20 -8.61 1.06
C ARG A 211 3.63 -9.54 2.19
N ASP A 212 2.98 -10.69 2.28
CA ASP A 212 3.24 -11.72 3.28
C ASP A 212 3.06 -13.11 2.65
N ALA A 213 4.19 -13.80 2.44
CA ALA A 213 4.22 -15.11 1.82
C ALA A 213 3.55 -16.20 2.69
N ALA A 214 3.66 -16.10 4.02
CA ALA A 214 3.03 -17.05 4.94
C ALA A 214 1.49 -16.94 4.87
N ARG A 215 0.98 -15.70 4.94
CA ARG A 215 -0.45 -15.42 4.83
C ARG A 215 -1.02 -15.84 3.47
N LEU A 216 -0.26 -15.65 2.39
CA LEU A 216 -0.67 -16.10 1.06
C LEU A 216 -0.80 -17.61 1.02
N ARG A 217 0.15 -18.34 1.59
CA ARG A 217 0.15 -19.81 1.67
C ARG A 217 -1.05 -20.36 2.47
N GLU A 218 -1.38 -19.69 3.58
CA GLU A 218 -2.50 -20.09 4.45
C GLU A 218 -3.87 -19.71 3.85
N GLY A 219 -3.93 -18.73 2.98
CA GLY A 219 -5.16 -18.10 2.50
C GLY A 219 -5.94 -18.83 1.40
N GLY A 220 -5.75 -20.12 1.17
CA GLY A 220 -6.50 -20.93 0.19
C GLY A 220 -6.09 -20.70 -1.27
N PHE A 221 -5.78 -19.48 -1.70
CA PHE A 221 -5.37 -19.18 -3.08
C PHE A 221 -4.16 -20.02 -3.53
N TRP A 222 -3.13 -20.10 -2.69
CA TRP A 222 -1.93 -20.88 -2.99
C TRP A 222 -2.24 -22.38 -3.21
N CYS A 223 -3.09 -22.95 -2.35
CA CYS A 223 -3.49 -24.35 -2.43
C CYS A 223 -4.34 -24.66 -3.67
N GLU A 224 -5.03 -23.64 -4.22
CA GLU A 224 -5.89 -23.81 -5.40
C GLU A 224 -5.15 -23.59 -6.72
N LEU A 225 -3.89 -23.11 -6.70
CA LEU A 225 -3.10 -22.88 -7.93
C LEU A 225 -2.97 -24.12 -8.84
N PRO A 226 -2.69 -25.34 -8.31
CA PRO A 226 -2.64 -26.52 -9.17
C PRO A 226 -3.96 -26.79 -9.92
N SER A 227 -5.10 -26.59 -9.25
CA SER A 227 -6.42 -26.77 -9.86
C SER A 227 -6.70 -25.69 -10.93
N LEU A 228 -6.32 -24.44 -10.68
CA LEU A 228 -6.41 -23.37 -11.66
C LEU A 228 -5.58 -23.68 -12.92
N LEU A 229 -4.33 -24.07 -12.73
CA LEU A 229 -3.41 -24.39 -13.83
C LEU A 229 -3.76 -25.67 -14.56
N SER A 230 -4.50 -26.59 -13.91
CA SER A 230 -5.10 -27.76 -14.60
C SER A 230 -6.28 -27.34 -15.48
N ALA A 231 -7.14 -26.47 -14.97
CA ALA A 231 -8.31 -25.97 -15.70
C ALA A 231 -7.93 -25.07 -16.89
N ARG A 232 -6.77 -24.36 -16.79
CA ARG A 232 -6.30 -23.41 -17.80
C ARG A 232 -4.86 -23.70 -18.19
N SER A 233 -4.69 -24.38 -19.33
CA SER A 233 -3.36 -24.85 -19.80
C SER A 233 -2.41 -23.74 -20.22
N ASP A 234 -2.92 -22.58 -20.66
CA ASP A 234 -2.16 -21.40 -21.09
C ASP A 234 -2.03 -20.30 -20.01
N CYS A 235 -2.50 -20.62 -18.80
CA CYS A 235 -2.47 -19.67 -17.70
C CYS A 235 -1.11 -19.67 -17.00
N HIS A 236 -0.56 -18.46 -16.83
CA HIS A 236 0.62 -18.17 -16.03
C HIS A 236 0.22 -17.34 -14.79
N VAL A 237 0.77 -17.69 -13.65
CA VAL A 237 0.55 -16.94 -12.39
C VAL A 237 1.87 -16.30 -11.97
N VAL A 238 1.88 -14.98 -11.86
CA VAL A 238 3.06 -14.19 -11.50
C VAL A 238 2.87 -13.54 -10.14
N LEU A 239 3.65 -13.95 -9.17
CA LEU A 239 3.66 -13.43 -7.81
C LEU A 239 4.87 -12.50 -7.63
N ILE A 240 4.61 -11.25 -7.25
CA ILE A 240 5.63 -10.21 -7.15
C ILE A 240 5.81 -9.81 -5.69
N SER A 241 7.03 -9.86 -5.18
CA SER A 241 7.33 -9.33 -3.86
C SER A 241 7.17 -7.79 -3.84
N THR A 242 6.40 -7.25 -2.89
CA THR A 242 6.21 -5.80 -2.72
C THR A 242 7.39 -5.09 -2.08
N GLY A 243 8.39 -5.82 -1.58
CA GLY A 243 9.57 -5.26 -0.94
C GLY A 243 10.70 -6.26 -0.78
N LYS A 244 11.92 -5.75 -0.70
CA LYS A 244 13.14 -6.58 -0.53
C LYS A 244 13.14 -7.42 0.77
N GLU A 245 12.32 -7.07 1.75
CA GLU A 245 12.17 -7.80 3.01
C GLU A 245 11.14 -8.95 2.92
N VAL A 246 10.29 -8.93 1.88
CA VAL A 246 9.30 -9.99 1.64
C VAL A 246 9.99 -11.15 0.93
N ARG A 247 10.30 -12.19 1.68
CA ARG A 247 10.97 -13.38 1.14
C ARG A 247 9.93 -14.35 0.59
N LEU A 248 10.17 -14.82 -0.63
CA LEU A 248 9.31 -15.80 -1.30
C LEU A 248 9.81 -17.24 -1.13
N ASP A 249 10.85 -17.46 -0.31
CA ASP A 249 11.49 -18.77 -0.15
C ASP A 249 10.49 -19.86 0.32
N SER A 250 9.63 -19.53 1.28
CA SER A 250 8.61 -20.47 1.76
C SER A 250 7.59 -20.85 0.68
N LEU A 251 7.33 -19.99 -0.30
CA LEU A 251 6.52 -20.29 -1.46
C LEU A 251 7.32 -21.15 -2.46
N ARG A 252 8.60 -20.83 -2.69
CA ARG A 252 9.50 -21.65 -3.55
C ARG A 252 9.61 -23.08 -3.02
N GLU A 253 9.80 -23.26 -1.73
CA GLU A 253 9.85 -24.55 -1.07
C GLU A 253 8.52 -25.31 -1.21
N SER A 254 7.39 -24.65 -0.92
CA SER A 254 6.07 -25.29 -1.03
C SER A 254 5.65 -25.60 -2.47
N MET A 255 6.17 -24.85 -3.45
CA MET A 255 5.96 -25.13 -4.88
C MET A 255 6.57 -26.47 -5.32
N ALA A 256 7.55 -26.99 -4.59
CA ALA A 256 8.12 -28.31 -4.88
C ALA A 256 7.09 -29.46 -4.80
N ALA A 257 6.01 -29.28 -4.03
CA ALA A 257 4.90 -30.23 -3.94
C ALA A 257 3.95 -30.18 -5.15
N PHE A 258 4.05 -29.17 -6.01
CA PHE A 258 3.17 -29.05 -7.19
C PHE A 258 3.66 -29.95 -8.34
N PRO A 259 2.75 -30.44 -9.21
CA PRO A 259 3.12 -31.21 -10.41
C PRO A 259 4.16 -30.49 -11.25
N SER A 260 5.16 -31.22 -11.77
CA SER A 260 6.29 -30.62 -12.52
C SER A 260 5.85 -29.77 -13.72
N GLY A 261 4.85 -30.22 -14.49
CA GLY A 261 4.30 -29.49 -15.63
C GLY A 261 3.59 -28.17 -15.30
N MET A 262 3.33 -27.90 -14.01
CA MET A 262 2.71 -26.64 -13.57
C MET A 262 3.72 -25.63 -13.04
N ARG A 263 4.86 -26.12 -12.51
CA ARG A 263 5.88 -25.25 -11.87
C ARG A 263 6.42 -24.19 -12.83
N GLY A 264 6.59 -24.55 -14.10
CA GLY A 264 7.04 -23.61 -15.16
C GLY A 264 6.05 -22.50 -15.50
N ARG A 265 4.83 -22.54 -14.96
CA ARG A 265 3.78 -21.52 -15.14
C ARG A 265 3.50 -20.72 -13.88
N ILE A 266 4.23 -20.95 -12.79
CA ILE A 266 4.17 -20.17 -11.55
C ILE A 266 5.49 -19.43 -11.41
N HIS A 267 5.44 -18.12 -11.46
CA HIS A 267 6.61 -17.25 -11.44
C HIS A 267 6.66 -16.47 -10.14
N LEU A 268 7.68 -16.71 -9.33
CA LEU A 268 7.94 -16.03 -8.06
C LEU A 268 9.03 -14.99 -8.28
N LEU A 269 8.64 -13.74 -8.44
CA LEU A 269 9.54 -12.64 -8.75
C LEU A 269 9.81 -11.81 -7.51
N ASP A 270 11.07 -11.51 -7.30
CA ASP A 270 11.47 -10.53 -6.31
C ASP A 270 11.01 -9.14 -6.73
N PHE A 271 11.33 -8.12 -5.94
CA PHE A 271 10.94 -6.76 -6.24
C PHE A 271 11.38 -6.33 -7.64
N LEU A 272 10.41 -5.90 -8.44
CA LEU A 272 10.63 -5.42 -9.81
C LEU A 272 10.94 -3.90 -9.83
N PRO A 273 11.84 -3.45 -10.72
CA PRO A 273 11.93 -2.03 -11.07
C PRO A 273 10.61 -1.51 -11.63
N PRO A 274 10.29 -0.21 -11.46
CA PRO A 274 9.00 0.35 -11.89
C PRO A 274 8.64 0.09 -13.35
N GLY A 275 9.62 0.17 -14.29
CA GLY A 275 9.40 -0.12 -15.70
C GLY A 275 8.99 -1.56 -15.97
N ALA A 276 9.72 -2.52 -15.40
CA ALA A 276 9.41 -3.95 -15.52
C ALA A 276 8.05 -4.30 -14.89
N TYR A 277 7.73 -3.66 -13.74
CA TYR A 277 6.42 -3.83 -13.11
C TYR A 277 5.28 -3.30 -13.99
N ARG A 278 5.45 -2.12 -14.59
CA ARG A 278 4.49 -1.56 -15.56
C ARG A 278 4.31 -2.52 -16.76
N ASP A 279 5.40 -3.01 -17.33
CA ASP A 279 5.35 -3.89 -18.50
C ASP A 279 4.62 -5.20 -18.20
N LEU A 280 4.83 -5.74 -16.98
CA LEU A 280 4.08 -6.90 -16.50
C LEU A 280 2.58 -6.60 -16.34
N LEU A 281 2.20 -5.45 -15.80
CA LEU A 281 0.80 -5.04 -15.70
C LEU A 281 0.16 -4.88 -17.08
N CYS A 282 0.89 -4.35 -18.07
CA CYS A 282 0.39 -4.18 -19.44
C CYS A 282 0.05 -5.52 -20.11
N VAL A 283 0.82 -6.58 -19.85
CA VAL A 283 0.55 -7.91 -20.41
C VAL A 283 -0.44 -8.73 -19.58
N SER A 284 -0.77 -8.29 -18.35
CA SER A 284 -1.64 -9.02 -17.43
C SER A 284 -3.08 -9.08 -17.92
N SER A 285 -3.65 -10.28 -17.92
CA SER A 285 -5.08 -10.51 -18.18
C SER A 285 -5.93 -10.11 -16.98
N LEU A 286 -5.42 -10.41 -15.78
CA LEU A 286 -6.07 -10.16 -14.50
C LEU A 286 -5.03 -9.80 -13.44
N HIS A 287 -5.26 -8.70 -12.71
CA HIS A 287 -4.49 -8.36 -11.52
C HIS A 287 -5.33 -8.61 -10.26
N LEU A 288 -4.87 -9.53 -9.41
CA LEU A 288 -5.54 -9.87 -8.16
C LEU A 288 -4.97 -9.04 -7.00
N CYS A 289 -5.76 -8.13 -6.48
CA CYS A 289 -5.45 -7.42 -5.24
C CYS A 289 -5.97 -8.25 -4.05
N LYS A 290 -5.11 -9.01 -3.39
CA LYS A 290 -5.54 -9.93 -2.32
C LYS A 290 -5.39 -9.32 -0.93
N ASP A 291 -4.27 -8.69 -0.66
CA ASP A 291 -3.91 -8.21 0.67
C ASP A 291 -4.21 -6.72 0.85
N ILE A 292 -5.45 -6.31 0.59
CA ILE A 292 -5.89 -4.95 0.87
C ILE A 292 -6.26 -4.85 2.35
N SER A 293 -5.48 -4.04 3.07
CA SER A 293 -5.82 -3.58 4.40
C SER A 293 -6.78 -2.38 4.31
N PHE A 294 -6.78 -1.53 5.30
CA PHE A 294 -7.64 -0.36 5.41
C PHE A 294 -7.30 0.81 4.47
N MET A 295 -6.19 0.76 3.76
CA MET A 295 -5.80 1.82 2.81
C MET A 295 -5.98 1.36 1.36
N LEU A 296 -6.36 2.29 0.49
CA LEU A 296 -6.37 2.05 -0.94
C LEU A 296 -4.94 1.76 -1.44
N PRO A 297 -4.66 0.57 -2.01
CA PRO A 297 -3.31 0.24 -2.46
C PRO A 297 -2.97 0.96 -3.77
N SER A 298 -1.71 1.36 -3.94
CA SER A 298 -1.25 1.98 -5.18
C SER A 298 -1.34 1.01 -6.36
N GLU A 299 -1.04 -0.27 -6.10
CA GLU A 299 -1.09 -1.34 -7.12
C GLU A 299 -2.44 -1.47 -7.83
N LEU A 300 -3.56 -1.22 -7.11
CA LEU A 300 -4.89 -1.20 -7.71
C LEU A 300 -5.00 -0.08 -8.75
N LEU A 301 -4.58 1.13 -8.39
CA LEU A 301 -4.61 2.29 -9.29
C LEU A 301 -3.64 2.11 -10.46
N GLU A 302 -2.45 1.56 -10.23
CA GLU A 302 -1.43 1.30 -11.24
C GLU A 302 -1.90 0.25 -12.25
N ALA A 303 -2.50 -0.86 -11.78
CA ALA A 303 -3.08 -1.90 -12.63
C ALA A 303 -4.25 -1.37 -13.46
N MET A 304 -5.20 -0.65 -12.85
CA MET A 304 -6.30 0.01 -13.56
C MET A 304 -5.78 1.03 -14.57
N SER A 305 -4.71 1.75 -14.25
CA SER A 305 -4.09 2.74 -15.12
C SER A 305 -3.46 2.10 -16.36
N CYS A 306 -2.84 0.93 -16.23
CA CYS A 306 -2.34 0.12 -17.34
C CYS A 306 -3.47 -0.56 -18.16
N GLY A 307 -4.72 -0.41 -17.78
CA GLY A 307 -5.86 -1.07 -18.40
C GLY A 307 -5.92 -2.57 -18.11
N CYS A 308 -5.36 -3.02 -17.00
CA CYS A 308 -5.53 -4.38 -16.53
C CYS A 308 -6.94 -4.57 -15.92
N VAL A 309 -7.52 -5.76 -16.08
CA VAL A 309 -8.72 -6.13 -15.31
C VAL A 309 -8.30 -6.36 -13.86
N VAL A 310 -8.96 -5.70 -12.93
CA VAL A 310 -8.64 -5.82 -11.50
C VAL A 310 -9.74 -6.61 -10.80
N LEU A 311 -9.33 -7.57 -9.97
CA LEU A 311 -10.17 -8.28 -9.01
C LEU A 311 -9.71 -7.93 -7.60
N ALA A 312 -10.55 -7.27 -6.81
CA ALA A 312 -10.18 -6.73 -5.52
C ALA A 312 -11.23 -7.08 -4.43
N PRO A 313 -10.86 -7.08 -3.14
CA PRO A 313 -11.81 -7.32 -2.08
C PRO A 313 -12.81 -6.16 -1.95
N ASP A 314 -14.04 -6.50 -1.62
CA ASP A 314 -15.10 -5.54 -1.39
C ASP A 314 -14.89 -4.81 -0.05
N THR A 315 -14.19 -3.68 -0.11
CA THR A 315 -13.93 -2.80 1.03
C THR A 315 -14.32 -1.36 0.72
N GLY A 316 -14.54 -0.56 1.77
CA GLY A 316 -14.93 0.85 1.59
C GLY A 316 -13.92 1.65 0.75
N ALA A 317 -12.61 1.48 1.00
CA ALA A 317 -11.57 2.17 0.23
C ALA A 317 -11.58 1.76 -1.25
N VAL A 318 -11.78 0.48 -1.55
CA VAL A 318 -11.82 -0.04 -2.93
C VAL A 318 -13.06 0.46 -3.66
N ARG A 319 -14.22 0.49 -3.00
CA ARG A 319 -15.48 0.99 -3.59
C ARG A 319 -15.46 2.47 -3.98
N GLU A 320 -14.56 3.27 -3.43
CA GLU A 320 -14.40 4.66 -3.89
C GLU A 320 -13.82 4.76 -5.31
N VAL A 321 -13.16 3.70 -5.77
CA VAL A 321 -12.49 3.68 -7.09
C VAL A 321 -13.10 2.65 -8.01
N LEU A 322 -13.44 1.46 -7.49
CA LEU A 322 -13.87 0.32 -8.27
C LEU A 322 -15.38 0.07 -8.09
N SER A 323 -16.08 0.01 -9.21
CA SER A 323 -17.50 -0.36 -9.31
C SER A 323 -17.58 -1.74 -9.96
N ASP A 324 -18.18 -2.70 -9.24
CA ASP A 324 -18.25 -4.09 -9.66
C ASP A 324 -18.90 -4.26 -11.04
N GLY A 325 -18.28 -5.03 -11.92
CA GLY A 325 -18.72 -5.28 -13.28
C GLY A 325 -18.66 -4.07 -14.23
N GLN A 326 -18.18 -2.90 -13.78
CA GLN A 326 -18.11 -1.69 -14.60
C GLN A 326 -16.66 -1.30 -14.98
N ASN A 327 -15.76 -1.27 -14.01
CA ASN A 327 -14.34 -0.92 -14.19
C ASN A 327 -13.38 -1.88 -13.46
N GLY A 328 -13.87 -3.02 -13.02
CA GLY A 328 -13.18 -4.10 -12.35
C GLY A 328 -14.19 -4.99 -11.63
N PHE A 329 -13.71 -5.90 -10.79
CA PHE A 329 -14.55 -6.85 -10.08
C PHE A 329 -14.24 -6.85 -8.59
N LEU A 330 -15.30 -7.04 -7.79
CA LEU A 330 -15.23 -7.14 -6.35
C LEU A 330 -15.50 -8.59 -5.90
N TYR A 331 -14.73 -9.06 -4.94
CA TYR A 331 -15.01 -10.30 -4.26
C TYR A 331 -15.29 -10.06 -2.76
N PRO A 332 -16.19 -10.84 -2.13
CA PRO A 332 -16.50 -10.71 -0.70
C PRO A 332 -15.24 -10.93 0.14
N SER A 333 -14.88 -9.91 0.93
CA SER A 333 -13.76 -10.04 1.86
C SER A 333 -14.16 -10.84 3.11
N GLY A 334 -13.19 -11.52 3.73
CA GLY A 334 -13.42 -12.32 4.94
C GLY A 334 -14.12 -13.68 4.71
N ARG A 335 -14.45 -14.03 3.48
CA ARG A 335 -15.05 -15.33 3.14
C ARG A 335 -14.05 -16.21 2.39
N ARG A 336 -14.20 -17.52 2.57
CA ARG A 336 -13.46 -18.48 1.75
C ARG A 336 -13.98 -18.40 0.32
N MET A 337 -13.05 -18.16 -0.63
CA MET A 337 -13.35 -17.99 -2.05
C MET A 337 -12.98 -19.25 -2.82
N ASN A 338 -13.74 -19.57 -3.85
CA ASN A 338 -13.33 -20.50 -4.90
C ASN A 338 -12.57 -19.71 -5.98
N TRP A 339 -11.27 -19.61 -5.82
CA TRP A 339 -10.40 -18.82 -6.72
C TRP A 339 -10.37 -19.41 -8.12
N VAL A 340 -10.39 -20.74 -8.24
CA VAL A 340 -10.40 -21.45 -9.54
C VAL A 340 -11.61 -21.01 -10.35
N MET A 341 -12.81 -21.13 -9.77
CA MET A 341 -14.05 -20.76 -10.46
C MET A 341 -14.05 -19.28 -10.87
N LEU A 342 -13.70 -18.39 -9.95
CA LEU A 342 -13.78 -16.94 -10.18
C LEU A 342 -12.78 -16.47 -11.25
N ILE A 343 -11.53 -16.92 -11.15
CA ILE A 343 -10.48 -16.56 -12.11
C ILE A 343 -10.77 -17.17 -13.49
N THR A 344 -11.18 -18.45 -13.54
CA THR A 344 -11.53 -19.11 -14.78
C THR A 344 -12.66 -18.38 -15.52
N LEU A 345 -13.73 -18.02 -14.81
CA LEU A 345 -14.84 -17.26 -15.38
C LEU A 345 -14.39 -15.92 -16.01
N LEU A 346 -13.50 -15.20 -15.34
CA LEU A 346 -12.97 -13.93 -15.85
C LEU A 346 -12.04 -14.13 -17.05
N LEU A 347 -11.21 -15.15 -17.04
CA LEU A 347 -10.30 -15.44 -18.15
C LEU A 347 -11.05 -15.93 -19.39
N GLU A 348 -12.11 -16.73 -19.24
CA GLU A 348 -12.97 -17.18 -20.35
C GLU A 348 -13.63 -16.00 -21.10
N ARG A 349 -14.00 -14.97 -20.35
CA ARG A 349 -14.67 -13.79 -20.88
C ARG A 349 -13.70 -12.66 -21.27
N ARG A 350 -12.40 -12.93 -21.35
CA ARG A 350 -11.34 -11.93 -21.56
C ARG A 350 -11.61 -10.96 -22.70
N SER A 351 -12.10 -11.45 -23.84
CA SER A 351 -12.47 -10.61 -24.99
C SER A 351 -13.62 -9.64 -24.71
N GLU A 352 -14.56 -10.03 -23.84
CA GLU A 352 -15.72 -9.22 -23.44
C GLU A 352 -15.32 -8.12 -22.44
N LEU A 353 -14.19 -8.30 -21.74
CA LEU A 353 -13.72 -7.39 -20.69
C LEU A 353 -13.01 -6.14 -21.23
N LEU A 354 -12.95 -5.94 -22.55
CA LEU A 354 -12.31 -4.74 -23.14
C LEU A 354 -12.96 -3.43 -22.68
N SER A 355 -14.28 -3.42 -22.50
CA SER A 355 -14.99 -2.27 -21.95
C SER A 355 -14.59 -1.99 -20.50
N ILE A 356 -14.46 -3.03 -19.68
CA ILE A 356 -14.01 -2.95 -18.27
C ILE A 356 -12.61 -2.35 -18.20
N ARG A 357 -11.67 -2.84 -19.03
CA ARG A 357 -10.29 -2.34 -19.13
C ARG A 357 -10.24 -0.85 -19.47
N ARG A 358 -11.04 -0.41 -20.47
CA ARG A 358 -11.15 1.01 -20.85
C ARG A 358 -11.74 1.86 -19.72
N ASN A 359 -12.77 1.37 -19.06
CA ASN A 359 -13.41 2.06 -17.95
C ASN A 359 -12.48 2.17 -16.74
N ALA A 360 -11.71 1.11 -16.43
CA ALA A 360 -10.67 1.14 -15.40
C ALA A 360 -9.67 2.29 -15.67
N ARG A 361 -9.09 2.32 -16.87
CA ARG A 361 -8.18 3.39 -17.30
C ARG A 361 -8.82 4.77 -17.20
N LYS A 362 -10.05 4.93 -17.74
CA LYS A 362 -10.80 6.21 -17.70
C LYS A 362 -11.03 6.69 -16.28
N THR A 363 -11.38 5.79 -15.36
CA THR A 363 -11.61 6.13 -13.95
C THR A 363 -10.34 6.69 -13.31
N VAL A 364 -9.22 6.00 -13.48
CA VAL A 364 -7.95 6.43 -12.86
C VAL A 364 -7.41 7.70 -13.52
N PHE A 365 -7.46 7.78 -14.84
CA PHE A 365 -7.04 8.99 -15.57
C PHE A 365 -7.85 10.23 -15.16
N GLY A 366 -9.16 10.09 -14.99
CA GLY A 366 -10.04 11.21 -14.63
C GLY A 366 -10.00 11.62 -13.15
N LYS A 367 -9.77 10.64 -12.23
CA LYS A 367 -9.93 10.89 -10.78
C LYS A 367 -8.63 10.78 -9.98
N HIS A 368 -7.59 10.15 -10.53
CA HIS A 368 -6.35 9.82 -9.82
C HIS A 368 -5.08 10.22 -10.57
N ASN A 369 -5.21 11.03 -11.63
CA ASN A 369 -4.07 11.49 -12.43
C ASN A 369 -3.17 12.39 -11.60
N LYS A 370 -1.89 12.03 -11.52
CA LYS A 370 -0.85 12.78 -10.80
C LYS A 370 -0.76 14.24 -11.27
N ASN A 371 -0.82 14.48 -12.59
CA ASN A 371 -0.67 15.82 -13.15
C ASN A 371 -1.83 16.76 -12.78
N THR A 372 -3.00 16.20 -12.45
CA THR A 372 -4.17 16.97 -11.98
C THR A 372 -4.21 17.11 -10.46
N LEU A 373 -3.95 16.02 -9.73
CA LEU A 373 -4.14 16.00 -8.28
C LEU A 373 -2.96 16.60 -7.51
N LEU A 374 -1.73 16.38 -7.98
CA LEU A 374 -0.55 16.81 -7.24
C LEU A 374 -0.45 18.34 -7.09
N PRO A 375 -0.74 19.16 -8.11
CA PRO A 375 -0.84 20.61 -7.93
C PRO A 375 -1.89 21.02 -6.90
N ARG A 376 -3.04 20.34 -6.87
CA ARG A 376 -4.10 20.59 -5.87
C ARG A 376 -3.66 20.23 -4.45
N HIS A 377 -2.90 19.14 -4.30
CA HIS A 377 -2.34 18.75 -3.00
C HIS A 377 -1.31 19.76 -2.51
N ILE A 378 -0.49 20.28 -3.41
CA ILE A 378 0.49 21.33 -3.08
C ILE A 378 -0.24 22.62 -2.69
N ALA A 379 -1.22 23.06 -3.48
CA ALA A 379 -2.02 24.23 -3.16
C ALA A 379 -2.69 24.11 -1.78
N PHE A 380 -3.30 22.96 -1.47
CA PHE A 380 -3.86 22.68 -0.15
C PHE A 380 -2.86 22.87 0.99
N LEU A 381 -1.63 22.38 0.81
CA LEU A 381 -0.57 22.52 1.83
C LEU A 381 -0.15 23.99 2.00
N MET A 382 0.02 24.71 0.89
CA MET A 382 0.45 26.12 0.91
C MET A 382 -0.65 27.02 1.49
N ASP A 383 -1.91 26.83 1.09
CA ASP A 383 -3.06 27.59 1.62
C ASP A 383 -3.28 27.40 3.13
N ARG A 384 -2.87 26.24 3.68
CA ARG A 384 -2.97 25.96 5.12
C ARG A 384 -1.77 26.48 5.90
N TYR A 385 -0.63 26.60 5.25
CA TYR A 385 0.59 27.15 5.84
C TYR A 385 0.56 28.69 5.90
N SER A 386 -0.02 29.35 4.89
CA SER A 386 -0.20 30.82 4.84
C SER A 386 -1.19 31.31 5.89
#